data_dbd37ec99f861a59da33451ee9ffcfc9
#
_entry.id   dbd37ec99f861a59da33451ee9ffcfc9
#
_cell.length_a   1.000
_cell.length_b   1.000
_cell.length_c   1.000
_cell.angle_alpha   90.00
_cell.angle_beta   90.00
_cell.angle_gamma   90.00
#
_symmetry.space_group_name_H-M   'P 1'
#
loop_
_entity.id
_entity.type
_entity.pdbx_description
1 polymer ?
#
loop_
_entity_poly.entity_id
_entity_poly.type
_entity_poly.pdbx_seq_one_letter_code
_entity_poly.pdbx_strand_id
1 'polypeptide(L)'
;MTRYSDIFTPTNGVFAIMATGVFEALFENTHTPEDLDAYAYTKFAGRTLLPCITAANAAEILTPLFLAKFDKWQTVKNALATPVEVGSVKTVEKTVGNEDHTDTEDTTDTDSEKAYNSADFVESGKTARTQEQARKRQYDQTKTTTRQVEDVQRAINEAVDAANKYNFVDIVLNEIINNITLSVYED
;
A
#
# COMPACT_ATOMS: atom_id res chain seq x y z
N MET A 1 -16.41 44.35 13.32
CA MET A 1 -16.47 42.94 12.85
C MET A 1 -15.52 42.16 13.73
N THR A 2 -16.00 41.09 14.35
CA THR A 2 -15.22 40.24 15.27
C THR A 2 -14.35 39.31 14.49
N ARG A 3 -13.06 39.23 14.77
CA ARG A 3 -12.13 38.30 14.12
C ARG A 3 -12.03 37.02 14.90
N TYR A 4 -11.52 35.96 14.24
CA TYR A 4 -11.24 34.69 14.90
C TYR A 4 -10.35 34.86 16.14
N SER A 5 -9.29 35.66 16.02
CA SER A 5 -8.35 35.97 17.11
C SER A 5 -8.96 36.76 18.30
N ASP A 6 -10.14 37.34 18.13
CA ASP A 6 -10.81 38.09 19.20
C ASP A 6 -11.56 37.14 20.16
N ILE A 7 -11.89 35.95 19.71
CA ILE A 7 -12.66 34.95 20.48
C ILE A 7 -11.81 33.74 20.84
N PHE A 8 -11.03 33.21 19.87
CA PHE A 8 -10.26 32.01 20.02
C PHE A 8 -8.76 32.34 20.22
N THR A 9 -8.12 31.56 21.09
CA THR A 9 -6.68 31.68 21.38
C THR A 9 -5.95 30.39 20.98
N PRO A 10 -4.59 30.43 20.91
CA PRO A 10 -3.82 29.21 20.62
C PRO A 10 -4.01 28.08 21.63
N THR A 11 -4.46 28.39 22.85
CA THR A 11 -4.67 27.39 23.93
C THR A 11 -6.14 27.14 24.25
N ASN A 12 -7.03 27.91 23.69
CA ASN A 12 -8.48 27.77 23.89
C ASN A 12 -9.21 28.19 22.61
N GLY A 13 -9.18 27.30 21.64
CA GLY A 13 -9.76 27.51 20.32
C GLY A 13 -10.94 26.62 20.07
N VAL A 14 -11.18 26.30 18.80
CA VAL A 14 -12.32 25.51 18.35
C VAL A 14 -12.23 24.04 18.77
N PHE A 15 -11.03 23.48 18.90
CA PHE A 15 -10.82 22.10 19.30
C PHE A 15 -10.94 21.91 20.82
N ALA A 16 -10.59 22.92 21.62
CA ALA A 16 -10.81 22.91 23.07
C ALA A 16 -12.30 22.85 23.43
N ILE A 17 -13.17 23.34 22.55
CA ILE A 17 -14.65 23.27 22.72
C ILE A 17 -15.19 21.89 22.34
N MET A 18 -14.47 21.13 21.50
CA MET A 18 -14.92 19.81 21.08
C MET A 18 -14.96 18.84 22.26
N ALA A 19 -16.07 18.12 22.40
CA ALA A 19 -16.19 17.12 23.47
C ALA A 19 -15.07 16.07 23.35
N THR A 20 -14.43 15.71 24.48
CA THR A 20 -13.28 14.79 24.53
C THR A 20 -13.51 13.51 23.74
N GLY A 21 -14.67 12.87 23.86
CA GLY A 21 -14.97 11.64 23.12
C GLY A 21 -15.05 11.83 21.59
N VAL A 22 -15.50 13.01 21.13
CA VAL A 22 -15.53 13.35 19.69
C VAL A 22 -14.11 13.61 19.20
N PHE A 23 -13.31 14.34 19.97
CA PHE A 23 -11.93 14.64 19.65
C PHE A 23 -11.07 13.36 19.56
N GLU A 24 -11.13 12.52 20.60
CA GLU A 24 -10.38 11.26 20.64
C GLU A 24 -10.76 10.31 19.51
N ALA A 25 -12.05 10.21 19.17
CA ALA A 25 -12.51 9.37 18.06
C ALA A 25 -11.98 9.85 16.69
N LEU A 26 -11.79 11.17 16.52
CA LEU A 26 -11.29 11.72 15.27
C LEU A 26 -9.76 11.71 15.18
N PHE A 27 -9.05 12.03 16.27
CA PHE A 27 -7.61 12.28 16.24
C PHE A 27 -6.76 11.24 16.98
N GLU A 28 -7.35 10.23 17.65
CA GLU A 28 -6.69 9.03 18.21
C GLU A 28 -5.42 9.32 19.04
N ASN A 29 -5.45 10.34 19.88
CA ASN A 29 -4.30 10.77 20.70
C ASN A 29 -3.04 11.13 19.89
N THR A 30 -3.15 11.38 18.59
CA THR A 30 -2.02 11.82 17.75
C THR A 30 -1.74 13.31 17.87
N HIS A 31 -2.74 14.07 18.30
CA HIS A 31 -2.68 15.51 18.49
C HIS A 31 -3.37 15.88 19.79
N THR A 32 -2.91 16.96 20.42
CA THR A 32 -3.65 17.58 21.53
C THR A 32 -4.58 18.68 20.98
N PRO A 33 -5.69 18.99 21.70
CA PRO A 33 -6.52 20.13 21.30
C PRO A 33 -5.74 21.44 21.20
N GLU A 34 -4.77 21.65 22.09
CA GLU A 34 -3.92 22.85 22.10
C GLU A 34 -3.04 22.95 20.85
N ASP A 35 -2.47 21.84 20.37
CA ASP A 35 -1.65 21.83 19.16
C ASP A 35 -2.49 22.21 17.93
N LEU A 36 -3.69 21.64 17.83
CA LEU A 36 -4.60 21.92 16.73
C LEU A 36 -5.21 23.33 16.82
N ASP A 37 -5.44 23.85 18.03
CA ASP A 37 -5.90 25.23 18.23
C ASP A 37 -4.80 26.24 17.89
N ALA A 38 -3.53 25.96 18.24
CA ALA A 38 -2.40 26.78 17.83
C ALA A 38 -2.25 26.79 16.30
N TYR A 39 -2.43 25.65 15.66
CA TYR A 39 -2.42 25.55 14.20
C TYR A 39 -3.57 26.34 13.56
N ALA A 40 -4.78 26.18 14.08
CA ALA A 40 -5.97 26.91 13.63
C ALA A 40 -5.79 28.42 13.79
N TYR A 41 -5.27 28.85 14.91
CA TYR A 41 -4.99 30.26 15.19
C TYR A 41 -4.00 30.85 14.20
N THR A 42 -2.90 30.16 13.93
CA THR A 42 -1.90 30.61 12.96
C THR A 42 -2.49 30.79 11.56
N LYS A 43 -3.38 29.88 11.17
CA LYS A 43 -3.97 29.86 9.82
C LYS A 43 -5.12 30.84 9.65
N PHE A 44 -5.93 31.08 10.69
CA PHE A 44 -7.22 31.76 10.58
C PHE A 44 -7.42 32.97 11.49
N ALA A 45 -6.39 33.41 12.22
CA ALA A 45 -6.50 34.53 13.16
C ALA A 45 -7.14 35.81 12.56
N GLY A 46 -6.87 36.08 11.29
CA GLY A 46 -7.39 37.23 10.56
C GLY A 46 -8.82 37.07 9.98
N ARG A 47 -9.41 35.87 10.02
CA ARG A 47 -10.74 35.65 9.45
C ARG A 47 -11.82 36.33 10.28
N THR A 48 -12.79 36.92 9.59
CA THR A 48 -13.97 37.55 10.21
C THR A 48 -15.01 36.51 10.54
N LEU A 49 -15.43 36.47 11.79
CA LEU A 49 -16.48 35.55 12.25
C LEU A 49 -17.88 36.04 11.87
N LEU A 50 -18.83 35.10 11.81
CA LEU A 50 -20.24 35.44 11.69
C LEU A 50 -20.68 36.32 12.87
N PRO A 51 -21.53 37.34 12.65
CA PRO A 51 -21.94 38.28 13.72
C PRO A 51 -22.66 37.61 14.91
N CYS A 52 -23.23 36.41 14.67
CA CYS A 52 -23.91 35.64 15.73
C CYS A 52 -22.93 34.94 16.67
N ILE A 53 -21.62 34.85 16.36
CA ILE A 53 -20.63 34.17 17.17
C ILE A 53 -19.94 35.20 18.08
N THR A 54 -20.01 34.92 19.37
CA THR A 54 -19.40 35.69 20.45
C THR A 54 -18.63 34.77 21.38
N ALA A 55 -17.75 35.28 22.20
CA ALA A 55 -17.03 34.50 23.20
C ALA A 55 -17.97 33.78 24.18
N ALA A 56 -19.15 34.35 24.44
CA ALA A 56 -20.13 33.76 25.35
C ALA A 56 -20.91 32.60 24.79
N ASN A 57 -21.14 32.55 23.46
CA ASN A 57 -22.00 31.52 22.83
C ASN A 57 -21.27 30.60 21.83
N ALA A 58 -19.96 30.79 21.66
CA ALA A 58 -19.19 29.99 20.73
C ALA A 58 -19.33 28.47 20.98
N ALA A 59 -19.30 28.05 22.24
CA ALA A 59 -19.47 26.64 22.61
C ALA A 59 -20.88 26.11 22.28
N GLU A 60 -21.92 26.92 22.49
CA GLU A 60 -23.31 26.55 22.22
C GLU A 60 -23.56 26.36 20.71
N ILE A 61 -22.86 27.12 19.86
CA ILE A 61 -22.99 27.03 18.41
C ILE A 61 -22.11 25.90 17.85
N LEU A 62 -20.89 25.75 18.36
CA LEU A 62 -19.93 24.77 17.83
C LEU A 62 -20.25 23.33 18.23
N THR A 63 -20.75 23.10 19.45
CA THR A 63 -21.06 21.74 19.91
C THR A 63 -22.09 21.01 19.01
N PRO A 64 -23.23 21.60 18.65
CA PRO A 64 -24.15 20.97 17.70
C PRO A 64 -23.56 20.79 16.31
N LEU A 65 -22.72 21.73 15.86
CA LEU A 65 -22.02 21.61 14.57
C LEU A 65 -21.09 20.39 14.56
N PHE A 66 -20.32 20.18 15.61
CA PHE A 66 -19.43 19.01 15.73
C PHE A 66 -20.21 17.71 15.71
N LEU A 67 -21.31 17.61 16.45
CA LEU A 67 -22.15 16.43 16.47
C LEU A 67 -22.79 16.15 15.10
N ALA A 68 -23.27 17.19 14.41
CA ALA A 68 -23.89 17.04 13.10
C ALA A 68 -22.89 16.62 12.01
N LYS A 69 -21.60 16.93 12.18
CA LYS A 69 -20.54 16.62 11.20
C LYS A 69 -19.73 15.38 11.56
N PHE A 70 -19.86 14.86 12.75
CA PHE A 70 -19.06 13.77 13.28
C PHE A 70 -19.03 12.53 12.39
N ASP A 71 -20.20 12.02 11.97
CA ASP A 71 -20.30 10.83 11.12
C ASP A 71 -19.63 11.03 9.77
N LYS A 72 -19.77 12.24 9.19
CA LYS A 72 -19.08 12.60 7.95
C LYS A 72 -17.56 12.56 8.12
N TRP A 73 -17.05 13.19 9.17
CA TRP A 73 -15.61 13.22 9.44
C TRP A 73 -15.06 11.84 9.72
N GLN A 74 -15.80 11.02 10.46
CA GLN A 74 -15.41 9.64 10.73
C GLN A 74 -15.35 8.80 9.43
N THR A 75 -16.32 9.01 8.53
CA THR A 75 -16.31 8.36 7.20
C THR A 75 -15.10 8.79 6.36
N VAL A 76 -14.78 10.08 6.34
CA VAL A 76 -13.59 10.60 5.64
C VAL A 76 -12.31 10.05 6.25
N LYS A 77 -12.19 10.03 7.58
CA LYS A 77 -11.05 9.44 8.29
C LYS A 77 -10.83 7.98 7.88
N ASN A 78 -11.90 7.17 7.92
CA ASN A 78 -11.84 5.76 7.56
C ASN A 78 -11.45 5.57 6.08
N ALA A 79 -11.95 6.41 5.18
CA ALA A 79 -11.57 6.37 3.77
C ALA A 79 -10.09 6.71 3.56
N LEU A 80 -9.56 7.68 4.30
CA LEU A 80 -8.14 8.07 4.25
C LEU A 80 -7.22 7.02 4.90
N ALA A 81 -7.71 6.28 5.89
CA ALA A 81 -6.97 5.21 6.56
C ALA A 81 -6.93 3.90 5.75
N THR A 82 -7.70 3.81 4.65
CA THR A 82 -7.68 2.61 3.81
C THR A 82 -6.34 2.52 3.08
N PRO A 83 -5.56 1.43 3.29
CA PRO A 83 -4.26 1.29 2.64
C PRO A 83 -4.41 1.28 1.12
N VAL A 84 -3.55 2.03 0.44
CA VAL A 84 -3.44 1.94 -1.01
C VAL A 84 -2.73 0.63 -1.33
N GLU A 85 -3.47 -0.37 -1.79
CA GLU A 85 -2.87 -1.60 -2.30
C GLU A 85 -2.19 -1.30 -3.65
N VAL A 86 -0.90 -1.14 -3.63
CA VAL A 86 -0.09 -1.20 -4.86
C VAL A 86 -0.07 -2.65 -5.29
N GLY A 87 -0.80 -2.95 -6.36
CA GLY A 87 -0.97 -4.32 -6.84
C GLY A 87 0.37 -5.05 -6.93
N SER A 88 0.49 -6.19 -6.25
CA SER A 88 1.62 -7.07 -6.38
C SER A 88 1.65 -7.60 -7.82
N VAL A 89 2.64 -7.21 -8.61
CA VAL A 89 2.88 -7.79 -9.93
C VAL A 89 3.40 -9.21 -9.73
N LYS A 90 2.50 -10.17 -9.81
CA LYS A 90 2.85 -11.59 -9.81
C LYS A 90 3.25 -11.98 -11.22
N THR A 91 4.55 -11.95 -11.51
CA THR A 91 5.07 -12.47 -12.78
C THR A 91 5.23 -13.98 -12.64
N VAL A 92 4.37 -14.74 -13.29
CA VAL A 92 4.49 -16.19 -13.40
C VAL A 92 5.16 -16.50 -14.73
N GLU A 93 6.45 -16.78 -14.71
CA GLU A 93 7.17 -17.34 -15.85
C GLU A 93 7.02 -18.87 -15.82
N LYS A 94 6.24 -19.39 -16.74
CA LYS A 94 6.12 -20.83 -16.96
C LYS A 94 7.02 -21.21 -18.13
N THR A 95 8.23 -21.71 -17.84
CA THR A 95 9.10 -22.28 -18.86
C THR A 95 8.77 -23.75 -19.00
N VAL A 96 8.11 -24.13 -20.07
CA VAL A 96 7.91 -25.54 -20.45
C VAL A 96 9.04 -25.89 -21.42
N GLY A 97 10.04 -26.57 -20.93
CA GLY A 97 11.12 -27.11 -21.75
C GLY A 97 10.88 -28.59 -21.98
N ASN A 98 10.70 -29.00 -23.24
CA ASN A 98 10.81 -30.40 -23.65
C ASN A 98 12.23 -30.60 -24.13
N GLU A 99 13.06 -31.28 -23.36
CA GLU A 99 14.32 -31.81 -23.84
C GLU A 99 14.10 -33.26 -24.26
N ASP A 100 14.04 -33.51 -25.56
CA ASP A 100 14.10 -34.84 -26.12
C ASP A 100 15.59 -35.19 -26.28
N HIS A 101 16.11 -35.98 -25.36
CA HIS A 101 17.48 -36.50 -25.45
C HIS A 101 17.37 -37.96 -25.93
N THR A 102 17.88 -38.23 -27.13
CA THR A 102 17.96 -39.56 -27.68
C THR A 102 19.41 -40.01 -27.59
N ASP A 103 19.73 -40.83 -26.60
CA ASP A 103 21.01 -41.49 -26.51
C ASP A 103 20.96 -42.78 -27.37
N THR A 104 21.75 -42.79 -28.43
CA THR A 104 21.93 -43.99 -29.26
C THR A 104 23.25 -44.61 -28.91
N GLU A 105 23.24 -45.75 -28.26
CA GLU A 105 24.44 -46.51 -27.95
C GLU A 105 24.55 -47.67 -28.94
N ASP A 106 25.50 -47.57 -29.85
CA ASP A 106 25.81 -48.65 -30.81
C ASP A 106 26.94 -49.49 -30.24
N THR A 107 26.58 -50.67 -29.76
CA THR A 107 27.55 -51.66 -29.30
C THR A 107 27.71 -52.76 -30.35
N THR A 108 28.89 -52.90 -30.89
CA THR A 108 29.17 -53.98 -31.83
C THR A 108 30.13 -54.98 -31.14
N ASP A 109 29.55 -56.10 -30.75
CA ASP A 109 30.34 -57.23 -30.26
C ASP A 109 30.73 -58.11 -31.43
N THR A 110 32.03 -58.33 -31.60
CA THR A 110 32.60 -59.19 -32.63
C THR A 110 33.25 -60.39 -31.94
N ASP A 111 32.65 -61.52 -32.04
CA ASP A 111 33.22 -62.80 -31.61
C ASP A 111 34.13 -63.34 -32.72
N SER A 112 35.39 -63.53 -32.40
CA SER A 112 36.40 -64.09 -33.30
C SER A 112 36.93 -65.37 -32.72
N GLU A 113 36.80 -66.46 -33.45
CA GLU A 113 37.34 -67.76 -33.09
C GLU A 113 38.57 -68.10 -33.91
N LYS A 114 39.58 -68.63 -33.25
CA LYS A 114 40.78 -69.10 -33.88
C LYS A 114 40.58 -70.52 -34.34
N ALA A 115 40.52 -70.68 -35.65
CA ALA A 115 40.46 -72.06 -36.21
C ALA A 115 41.73 -72.82 -35.88
N TYR A 116 41.59 -74.06 -35.57
CA TYR A 116 42.71 -74.97 -35.28
C TYR A 116 43.69 -75.01 -36.46
N ASN A 117 44.93 -74.60 -36.26
CA ASN A 117 45.98 -74.45 -37.30
C ASN A 117 45.90 -73.26 -38.22
N SER A 118 45.17 -72.22 -37.94
CA SER A 118 45.21 -70.94 -38.68
C SER A 118 45.97 -69.86 -37.92
N ALA A 119 46.73 -69.04 -38.62
CA ALA A 119 47.43 -67.89 -38.04
C ALA A 119 46.49 -66.70 -37.87
N ASP A 120 45.37 -66.70 -38.53
CA ASP A 120 44.41 -65.61 -38.56
C ASP A 120 43.11 -65.96 -37.80
N PHE A 121 42.56 -64.91 -37.14
CA PHE A 121 41.26 -65.02 -36.53
C PHE A 121 40.15 -64.82 -37.56
N VAL A 122 39.16 -65.75 -37.56
CA VAL A 122 37.99 -65.65 -38.46
C VAL A 122 36.83 -65.13 -37.58
N GLU A 123 36.14 -64.12 -38.02
CA GLU A 123 34.94 -63.66 -37.39
C GLU A 123 33.88 -64.70 -37.41
N SER A 124 33.51 -65.25 -36.25
CA SER A 124 32.48 -66.32 -36.15
C SER A 124 31.05 -65.78 -35.88
N GLY A 125 30.97 -64.51 -35.46
CA GLY A 125 29.68 -63.88 -35.26
C GLY A 125 29.82 -62.38 -35.04
N LYS A 126 28.92 -61.62 -35.60
CA LYS A 126 28.81 -60.19 -35.41
C LYS A 126 27.41 -59.88 -34.92
N THR A 127 27.28 -59.52 -33.66
CA THR A 127 26.02 -59.08 -33.09
C THR A 127 26.06 -57.59 -32.91
N ALA A 128 25.31 -56.89 -33.76
CA ALA A 128 25.09 -55.46 -33.58
C ALA A 128 23.82 -55.24 -32.72
N ARG A 129 24.00 -54.57 -31.61
CA ARG A 129 22.88 -54.21 -30.75
C ARG A 129 22.78 -52.70 -30.72
N THR A 130 21.72 -52.16 -31.33
CA THR A 130 21.37 -50.74 -31.20
C THR A 130 20.35 -50.61 -30.08
N GLN A 131 20.74 -49.96 -29.02
CA GLN A 131 19.83 -49.69 -27.90
C GLN A 131 19.48 -48.22 -27.93
N GLU A 132 18.27 -47.90 -28.38
CA GLU A 132 17.71 -46.55 -28.25
C GLU A 132 17.06 -46.40 -26.88
N GLN A 133 17.63 -45.57 -26.04
CA GLN A 133 16.98 -45.09 -24.82
C GLN A 133 16.46 -43.67 -25.03
N ALA A 134 15.18 -43.54 -25.35
CA ALA A 134 14.50 -42.27 -25.35
C ALA A 134 14.16 -41.85 -23.91
N ARG A 135 14.91 -40.96 -23.34
CA ARG A 135 14.59 -40.33 -22.06
C ARG A 135 13.86 -39.03 -22.31
N LYS A 136 12.53 -39.05 -22.17
CA LYS A 136 11.74 -37.83 -22.10
C LYS A 136 11.82 -37.27 -20.68
N ARG A 137 12.57 -36.20 -20.49
CA ARG A 137 12.53 -35.40 -19.26
C ARG A 137 11.64 -34.20 -19.50
N GLN A 138 10.47 -34.22 -18.93
CA GLN A 138 9.59 -33.08 -18.89
C GLN A 138 9.96 -32.27 -17.63
N TYR A 139 10.54 -31.10 -17.83
CA TYR A 139 10.82 -30.16 -16.76
C TYR A 139 9.70 -29.13 -16.72
N ASP A 140 8.81 -29.23 -15.74
CA ASP A 140 7.91 -28.17 -15.37
C ASP A 140 8.61 -27.31 -14.32
N GLN A 141 9.37 -26.32 -14.76
CA GLN A 141 9.90 -25.30 -13.88
C GLN A 141 8.94 -24.11 -13.88
N THR A 142 8.13 -24.02 -12.83
CA THR A 142 7.35 -22.83 -12.55
C THR A 142 8.17 -21.96 -11.62
N LYS A 143 8.84 -20.95 -12.16
CA LYS A 143 9.54 -19.92 -11.37
C LYS A 143 8.55 -18.83 -11.06
N THR A 144 7.96 -18.89 -9.87
CA THR A 144 7.14 -17.79 -9.36
C THR A 144 8.07 -16.78 -8.70
N THR A 145 8.37 -15.70 -9.38
CA THR A 145 9.07 -14.57 -8.79
C THR A 145 8.02 -13.61 -8.26
N THR A 146 7.67 -13.76 -6.99
CA THR A 146 6.92 -12.72 -6.27
C THR A 146 7.94 -11.69 -5.86
N ARG A 147 8.06 -10.60 -6.59
CA ARG A 147 8.75 -9.39 -6.10
C ARG A 147 7.82 -8.78 -5.06
N GLN A 148 8.01 -9.14 -3.83
CA GLN A 148 7.49 -8.36 -2.73
C GLN A 148 8.33 -7.10 -2.67
N VAL A 149 7.75 -6.01 -3.13
CA VAL A 149 8.28 -4.67 -2.94
C VAL A 149 7.80 -4.19 -1.56
N GLU A 150 7.95 -5.05 -0.54
CA GLU A 150 7.47 -4.78 0.82
C GLU A 150 8.04 -3.47 1.38
N ASP A 151 9.29 -3.18 1.11
CA ASP A 151 9.93 -1.96 1.60
C ASP A 151 9.40 -0.70 0.87
N VAL A 152 9.16 -0.78 -0.43
CA VAL A 152 8.59 0.35 -1.19
C VAL A 152 7.11 0.52 -0.85
N GLN A 153 6.36 -0.58 -0.70
CA GLN A 153 4.96 -0.53 -0.27
C GLN A 153 4.84 0.09 1.12
N ARG A 154 5.70 -0.30 2.06
CA ARG A 154 5.72 0.27 3.40
C ARG A 154 6.06 1.76 3.38
N ALA A 155 7.09 2.16 2.64
CA ALA A 155 7.48 3.56 2.52
C ALA A 155 6.38 4.42 1.87
N ILE A 156 5.69 3.89 0.86
CA ILE A 156 4.53 4.57 0.25
C ILE A 156 3.39 4.70 1.25
N ASN A 157 3.06 3.64 1.97
CA ASN A 157 1.99 3.67 2.96
C ASN A 157 2.31 4.64 4.10
N GLU A 158 3.54 4.63 4.63
CA GLU A 158 3.99 5.58 5.65
C GLU A 158 3.90 7.05 5.16
N ALA A 159 4.29 7.32 3.91
CA ALA A 159 4.18 8.66 3.33
C ALA A 159 2.72 9.08 3.10
N VAL A 160 1.87 8.15 2.65
CA VAL A 160 0.43 8.39 2.47
C VAL A 160 -0.25 8.61 3.82
N ASP A 161 0.08 7.82 4.84
CA ASP A 161 -0.47 7.96 6.19
C ASP A 161 -0.08 9.31 6.81
N ALA A 162 1.18 9.73 6.65
CA ALA A 162 1.62 11.05 7.10
C ALA A 162 0.87 12.18 6.38
N ALA A 163 0.76 12.11 5.04
CA ALA A 163 0.03 13.09 4.26
C ALA A 163 -1.48 13.13 4.61
N ASN A 164 -2.09 11.96 4.83
CA ASN A 164 -3.50 11.85 5.17
C ASN A 164 -3.82 12.42 6.56
N LYS A 165 -2.94 12.27 7.54
CA LYS A 165 -3.10 12.88 8.87
C LYS A 165 -3.20 14.40 8.78
N TYR A 166 -2.31 15.04 8.03
CA TYR A 166 -2.35 16.49 7.82
C TYR A 166 -3.55 16.90 7.00
N ASN A 167 -3.88 16.18 5.93
CA ASN A 167 -5.04 16.47 5.10
C ASN A 167 -6.34 16.34 5.88
N PHE A 168 -6.46 15.36 6.80
CA PHE A 168 -7.66 15.17 7.60
C PHE A 168 -7.89 16.34 8.57
N VAL A 169 -6.84 16.79 9.28
CA VAL A 169 -6.93 17.97 10.15
C VAL A 169 -7.38 19.19 9.36
N ASP A 170 -6.81 19.42 8.18
CA ASP A 170 -7.18 20.54 7.31
C ASP A 170 -8.61 20.45 6.81
N ILE A 171 -9.10 19.26 6.47
CA ILE A 171 -10.49 19.04 6.03
C ILE A 171 -11.45 19.42 7.16
N VAL A 172 -11.22 18.88 8.36
CA VAL A 172 -12.07 19.18 9.53
C VAL A 172 -12.02 20.66 9.86
N LEU A 173 -10.82 21.23 9.94
CA LEU A 173 -10.62 22.63 10.31
C LEU A 173 -11.23 23.60 9.28
N ASN A 174 -10.99 23.38 8.00
CA ASN A 174 -11.59 24.21 6.95
C ASN A 174 -13.12 24.14 6.97
N GLU A 175 -13.70 22.96 7.23
CA GLU A 175 -15.15 22.82 7.33
C GLU A 175 -15.70 23.56 8.55
N ILE A 176 -15.06 23.49 9.72
CA ILE A 176 -15.43 24.26 10.89
C ILE A 176 -15.38 25.75 10.58
N ILE A 177 -14.24 26.22 10.08
CA ILE A 177 -13.99 27.64 9.81
C ILE A 177 -14.99 28.18 8.76
N ASN A 178 -15.27 27.45 7.71
CA ASN A 178 -16.25 27.86 6.68
C ASN A 178 -17.68 27.98 7.23
N ASN A 179 -18.02 27.25 8.30
CA ASN A 179 -19.31 27.38 8.95
C ASN A 179 -19.40 28.54 9.94
N ILE A 180 -18.28 29.06 10.44
CA ILE A 180 -18.25 30.11 11.48
C ILE A 180 -17.72 31.45 10.97
N THR A 181 -17.12 31.50 9.77
CA THR A 181 -16.57 32.73 9.20
C THR A 181 -17.40 33.23 8.02
N LEU A 182 -17.30 34.52 7.78
CA LEU A 182 -17.83 35.12 6.57
C LEU A 182 -16.96 34.75 5.39
N SER A 183 -17.59 34.26 4.31
CA SER A 183 -16.92 34.13 3.02
C SER A 183 -16.73 35.52 2.43
N VAL A 184 -15.53 36.08 2.56
CA VAL A 184 -15.18 37.31 1.85
C VAL A 184 -14.82 36.88 0.44
N TYR A 185 -15.68 37.18 -0.52
CA TYR A 185 -15.29 37.15 -1.92
C TYR A 185 -14.34 38.33 -2.11
N GLU A 186 -13.07 38.05 -2.33
CA GLU A 186 -12.14 39.05 -2.87
C GLU A 186 -12.51 39.22 -4.35
N ASP A 187 -13.07 40.39 -4.69
CA ASP A 187 -13.31 40.82 -6.08
C ASP A 187 -11.97 41.14 -6.76
#